data_030c9804c989c9a76d59717a143a7bd3
#
_entry.id   030c9804c989c9a76d59717a143a7bd3
#
_cell.length_a   1.000
_cell.length_b   1.000
_cell.length_c   1.000
_cell.angle_alpha   90.00
_cell.angle_beta   90.00
_cell.angle_gamma   90.00
#
_symmetry.space_group_name_H-M   'P 1'
#
loop_
_entity.id
_entity.type
_entity.pdbx_description
1 polymer ?
#
loop_
_entity_poly.entity_id
_entity_poly.type
_entity_poly.pdbx_seq_one_letter_code
_entity_poly.pdbx_strand_id
1 'polypeptide(L)'
;MRTFLIALLLFCGSLHAQLLISGDVYDEIEKKPLEGAYVYIDGTTISASTDEKGHFRIAVAHKYNAPLIISYMGFETLRVEDPFQYVGRNIKAYMRMEATELDEVVITNKSLFSRAEMLKVFRQQFLGVTRAGSSCRIENESDIYLYYDENKHMLKAKCSKPIRVINKYLKYNIFFNLVEFEVQYKVNSLDFNYMRQSFYAGTTSYTDVSKKGSADKRRKEAYLGSVTHFMNTIKHNSWEDQKFTIYVDRVGVRPNNYLAVSDSLGLTKVKINTVALEATLPKIEYKAGLGKIPEQPNFTKVPVSILRNLDTGKQSGMNFLTDTFYIDENGLYLPIGALMFSGYMGSLKVGDMLPVDYVYEP
;
A
#
# COMPACT_ATOMS: atom_id res chain seq x y z
N MET A 1 -38.73 21.06 -35.58
CA MET A 1 -37.64 20.17 -36.05
C MET A 1 -36.24 20.65 -35.69
N ARG A 2 -35.85 21.90 -35.88
CA ARG A 2 -34.50 22.42 -35.50
C ARG A 2 -34.19 22.32 -33.99
N THR A 3 -35.11 22.60 -33.13
CA THR A 3 -34.94 22.49 -31.67
C THR A 3 -34.81 21.05 -31.17
N PHE A 4 -35.46 20.10 -31.84
CA PHE A 4 -35.31 18.66 -31.50
C PHE A 4 -33.98 18.09 -31.93
N LEU A 5 -33.38 18.59 -33.01
CA LEU A 5 -32.02 18.19 -33.44
C LEU A 5 -30.94 18.72 -32.54
N ILE A 6 -31.11 19.91 -31.96
CA ILE A 6 -30.18 20.50 -30.97
C ILE A 6 -30.24 19.76 -29.63
N ALA A 7 -31.44 19.34 -29.20
CA ALA A 7 -31.60 18.51 -28.00
C ALA A 7 -30.97 17.11 -28.15
N LEU A 8 -31.03 16.52 -29.34
CA LEU A 8 -30.38 15.23 -29.63
C LEU A 8 -28.85 15.32 -29.66
N LEU A 9 -28.30 16.46 -30.10
CA LEU A 9 -26.85 16.72 -30.09
C LEU A 9 -26.29 16.97 -28.67
N LEU A 10 -27.11 17.50 -27.76
CA LEU A 10 -26.74 17.69 -26.35
C LEU A 10 -26.82 16.40 -25.53
N PHE A 11 -27.45 15.35 -26.06
CA PHE A 11 -27.54 14.01 -25.44
C PHE A 11 -26.39 13.07 -25.86
N CYS A 12 -25.45 13.52 -26.69
CA CYS A 12 -24.13 12.87 -26.86
C CYS A 12 -23.32 13.08 -25.58
N GLY A 13 -23.89 12.61 -24.46
CA GLY A 13 -23.22 12.55 -23.15
C GLY A 13 -21.90 11.81 -23.29
N SER A 14 -20.91 12.31 -22.64
CA SER A 14 -19.53 11.85 -22.55
C SER A 14 -19.41 10.33 -22.59
N LEU A 15 -19.22 9.76 -23.78
CA LEU A 15 -18.75 8.39 -23.94
C LEU A 15 -17.33 8.36 -23.37
N HIS A 16 -17.20 8.09 -22.09
CA HIS A 16 -15.91 7.77 -21.50
C HIS A 16 -15.47 6.46 -22.14
N ALA A 17 -14.55 6.55 -23.09
CA ALA A 17 -13.96 5.38 -23.72
C ALA A 17 -13.23 4.59 -22.60
N GLN A 18 -13.80 3.47 -22.19
CA GLN A 18 -13.13 2.56 -21.26
C GLN A 18 -11.88 2.00 -21.92
N LEU A 19 -10.78 2.02 -21.21
CA LEU A 19 -9.54 1.37 -21.63
C LEU A 19 -9.73 -0.14 -21.45
N LEU A 20 -9.55 -0.91 -22.52
CA LEU A 20 -9.68 -2.36 -22.49
C LEU A 20 -8.28 -2.98 -22.52
N ILE A 21 -7.93 -3.70 -21.45
CA ILE A 21 -6.73 -4.53 -21.36
C ILE A 21 -7.19 -5.98 -21.56
N SER A 22 -6.58 -6.70 -22.50
CA SER A 22 -6.88 -8.10 -22.78
C SER A 22 -5.61 -8.91 -22.96
N GLY A 23 -5.70 -10.22 -22.73
CA GLY A 23 -4.57 -11.10 -22.92
C GLY A 23 -4.94 -12.56 -22.81
N ASP A 24 -3.97 -13.41 -23.10
CA ASP A 24 -4.02 -14.85 -22.99
C ASP A 24 -2.91 -15.32 -22.08
N VAL A 25 -3.24 -16.24 -21.17
CA VAL A 25 -2.33 -16.81 -20.17
C VAL A 25 -2.08 -18.28 -20.46
N TYR A 26 -0.81 -18.64 -20.55
CA TYR A 26 -0.35 -19.98 -20.88
C TYR A 26 0.68 -20.49 -19.87
N ASP A 27 0.72 -21.80 -19.71
CA ASP A 27 1.89 -22.48 -19.13
C ASP A 27 3.12 -22.27 -20.05
N GLU A 28 4.25 -21.86 -19.47
CA GLU A 28 5.48 -21.58 -20.24
C GLU A 28 6.04 -22.85 -20.91
N ILE A 29 5.93 -24.02 -20.28
CA ILE A 29 6.49 -25.28 -20.76
C ILE A 29 5.49 -26.00 -21.66
N GLU A 30 4.29 -26.27 -21.17
CA GLU A 30 3.29 -27.07 -21.88
C GLU A 30 2.57 -26.29 -22.97
N LYS A 31 2.67 -24.98 -22.99
CA LYS A 31 1.97 -24.05 -23.91
C LYS A 31 0.45 -24.19 -23.87
N LYS A 32 -0.09 -24.80 -22.82
CA LYS A 32 -1.53 -24.94 -22.61
C LYS A 32 -2.10 -23.67 -22.01
N PRO A 33 -3.35 -23.29 -22.39
CA PRO A 33 -4.03 -22.18 -21.74
C PRO A 33 -4.28 -22.50 -20.27
N LEU A 34 -4.16 -21.47 -19.42
CA LEU A 34 -4.44 -21.57 -17.99
C LEU A 34 -5.81 -20.97 -17.70
N GLU A 35 -6.81 -21.82 -17.48
CA GLU A 35 -8.15 -21.44 -17.08
C GLU A 35 -8.17 -21.07 -15.59
N GLY A 36 -8.89 -19.98 -15.23
CA GLY A 36 -9.05 -19.54 -13.84
C GLY A 36 -7.84 -18.80 -13.26
N ALA A 37 -6.86 -18.42 -14.10
CA ALA A 37 -5.80 -17.52 -13.66
C ALA A 37 -6.41 -16.18 -13.25
N TYR A 38 -6.06 -15.70 -12.05
CA TYR A 38 -6.58 -14.46 -11.51
C TYR A 38 -5.74 -13.28 -11.96
N VAL A 39 -6.38 -12.35 -12.67
CA VAL A 39 -5.73 -11.18 -13.29
C VAL A 39 -6.30 -9.91 -12.68
N TYR A 40 -5.46 -9.01 -12.17
CA TYR A 40 -5.93 -7.78 -11.52
C TYR A 40 -4.92 -6.64 -11.63
N ILE A 41 -5.42 -5.41 -11.55
CA ILE A 41 -4.59 -4.21 -11.36
C ILE A 41 -4.27 -4.11 -9.87
N ASP A 42 -2.99 -4.05 -9.52
CA ASP A 42 -2.55 -4.03 -8.12
C ASP A 42 -3.18 -2.89 -7.32
N GLY A 43 -3.64 -3.22 -6.12
CA GLY A 43 -4.25 -2.29 -5.19
C GLY A 43 -5.69 -1.88 -5.52
N THR A 44 -6.33 -2.40 -6.59
CA THR A 44 -7.65 -1.97 -7.04
C THR A 44 -8.75 -3.02 -6.83
N THR A 45 -9.99 -2.63 -7.12
CA THR A 45 -11.12 -3.57 -7.25
C THR A 45 -11.23 -4.18 -8.66
N ILE A 46 -10.32 -3.83 -9.57
CA ILE A 46 -10.38 -4.18 -10.99
C ILE A 46 -9.69 -5.52 -11.23
N SER A 47 -10.46 -6.54 -11.52
CA SER A 47 -9.94 -7.91 -11.73
C SER A 47 -10.78 -8.70 -12.71
N ALA A 48 -10.21 -9.78 -13.23
CA ALA A 48 -10.86 -10.80 -14.03
C ALA A 48 -10.21 -12.17 -13.78
N SER A 49 -10.88 -13.25 -14.22
CA SER A 49 -10.27 -14.57 -14.33
C SER A 49 -10.20 -14.97 -15.79
N THR A 50 -9.22 -15.79 -16.16
CA THR A 50 -9.14 -16.34 -17.51
C THR A 50 -10.22 -17.40 -17.74
N ASP A 51 -10.70 -17.46 -18.98
CA ASP A 51 -11.64 -18.47 -19.46
C ASP A 51 -10.91 -19.80 -19.83
N GLU A 52 -11.65 -20.79 -20.34
CA GLU A 52 -11.14 -22.10 -20.79
C GLU A 52 -10.03 -22.00 -21.85
N LYS A 53 -9.95 -20.88 -22.58
CA LYS A 53 -8.91 -20.61 -23.58
C LYS A 53 -7.74 -19.80 -23.01
N GLY A 54 -7.74 -19.56 -21.69
CA GLY A 54 -6.77 -18.72 -21.04
C GLY A 54 -6.96 -17.22 -21.28
N HIS A 55 -8.09 -16.79 -21.88
CA HIS A 55 -8.32 -15.39 -22.24
C HIS A 55 -8.92 -14.59 -21.10
N PHE A 56 -8.44 -13.35 -20.90
CA PHE A 56 -8.99 -12.39 -19.96
C PHE A 56 -9.29 -11.05 -20.61
N ARG A 57 -10.22 -10.29 -20.01
CA ARG A 57 -10.55 -8.90 -20.37
C ARG A 57 -10.81 -8.08 -19.12
N ILE A 58 -10.16 -6.93 -19.04
CA ILE A 58 -10.32 -5.96 -17.95
C ILE A 58 -10.67 -4.60 -18.56
N ALA A 59 -11.81 -4.05 -18.19
CA ALA A 59 -12.23 -2.70 -18.55
C ALA A 59 -11.85 -1.72 -17.43
N VAL A 60 -11.17 -0.64 -17.79
CA VAL A 60 -10.63 0.33 -16.85
C VAL A 60 -11.09 1.74 -17.24
N ALA A 61 -11.57 2.51 -16.28
CA ALA A 61 -12.10 3.85 -16.55
C ALA A 61 -10.99 4.86 -16.93
N HIS A 62 -9.81 4.73 -16.32
CA HIS A 62 -8.62 5.57 -16.56
C HIS A 62 -7.35 4.77 -16.26
N LYS A 63 -6.19 5.32 -16.56
CA LYS A 63 -4.91 4.68 -16.23
C LYS A 63 -4.67 4.70 -14.72
N TYR A 64 -4.05 3.64 -14.23
CA TYR A 64 -3.49 3.55 -12.87
C TYR A 64 -1.98 3.37 -12.98
N ASN A 65 -1.21 4.03 -12.14
CA ASN A 65 0.23 3.78 -12.03
C ASN A 65 0.48 2.53 -11.18
N ALA A 66 -0.10 1.42 -11.62
CA ALA A 66 -0.08 0.14 -10.94
C ALA A 66 0.10 -0.99 -11.97
N PRO A 67 0.86 -2.03 -11.65
CA PRO A 67 1.07 -3.16 -12.54
C PRO A 67 -0.18 -4.02 -12.67
N LEU A 68 -0.26 -4.74 -13.77
CA LEU A 68 -1.17 -5.87 -13.90
C LEU A 68 -0.48 -7.10 -13.32
N ILE A 69 -1.18 -7.78 -12.43
CA ILE A 69 -0.71 -8.99 -11.77
C ILE A 69 -1.51 -10.17 -12.32
N ILE A 70 -0.79 -11.26 -12.66
CA ILE A 70 -1.38 -12.53 -13.06
C ILE A 70 -0.91 -13.58 -12.05
N SER A 71 -1.85 -14.19 -11.37
CA SER A 71 -1.60 -15.19 -10.32
C SER A 71 -2.34 -16.49 -10.64
N TYR A 72 -1.65 -17.61 -10.57
CA TYR A 72 -2.24 -18.93 -10.73
C TYR A 72 -1.60 -19.91 -9.75
N MET A 73 -2.40 -20.81 -9.18
CA MET A 73 -1.92 -21.71 -8.13
C MET A 73 -0.82 -22.65 -8.65
N GLY A 74 0.33 -22.68 -7.97
CA GLY A 74 1.49 -23.48 -8.37
C GLY A 74 2.39 -22.85 -9.41
N PHE A 75 2.14 -21.58 -9.76
CA PHE A 75 2.95 -20.79 -10.71
C PHE A 75 3.49 -19.53 -10.06
N GLU A 76 4.65 -19.09 -10.53
CA GLU A 76 5.23 -17.80 -10.15
C GLU A 76 4.27 -16.66 -10.57
N THR A 77 4.05 -15.70 -9.68
CA THR A 77 3.22 -14.53 -9.99
C THR A 77 3.89 -13.68 -11.08
N LEU A 78 3.20 -13.46 -12.18
CA LEU A 78 3.69 -12.62 -13.27
C LEU A 78 3.22 -11.19 -13.08
N ARG A 79 4.14 -10.23 -13.32
CA ARG A 79 3.91 -8.81 -13.16
C ARG A 79 4.17 -8.08 -14.48
N VAL A 80 3.20 -7.30 -14.95
CA VAL A 80 3.30 -6.43 -16.12
C VAL A 80 3.31 -4.99 -15.63
N GLU A 81 4.48 -4.33 -15.65
CA GLU A 81 4.71 -3.03 -15.00
C GLU A 81 3.85 -1.90 -15.56
N ASP A 82 3.72 -1.80 -16.88
CA ASP A 82 2.84 -0.82 -17.52
C ASP A 82 1.83 -1.55 -18.43
N PRO A 83 0.68 -2.00 -17.88
CA PRO A 83 -0.31 -2.72 -18.68
C PRO A 83 -1.00 -1.82 -19.72
N PHE A 84 -0.98 -0.51 -19.53
CA PHE A 84 -1.70 0.43 -20.38
C PHE A 84 -1.04 0.66 -21.75
N GLN A 85 0.24 0.31 -21.90
CA GLN A 85 0.90 0.28 -23.22
C GLN A 85 0.31 -0.79 -24.16
N TYR A 86 -0.44 -1.75 -23.60
CA TYR A 86 -1.08 -2.83 -24.36
C TYR A 86 -2.56 -2.56 -24.68
N VAL A 87 -3.09 -1.38 -24.38
CA VAL A 87 -4.47 -1.03 -24.78
C VAL A 87 -4.61 -1.16 -26.29
N GLY A 88 -5.60 -1.94 -26.73
CA GLY A 88 -5.80 -2.29 -28.16
C GLY A 88 -4.86 -3.39 -28.69
N ARG A 89 -4.04 -4.00 -27.84
CA ARG A 89 -3.19 -5.16 -28.16
C ARG A 89 -3.47 -6.28 -27.17
N ASN A 90 -3.21 -7.51 -27.58
CA ASN A 90 -3.38 -8.68 -26.71
C ASN A 90 -2.08 -9.02 -25.99
N ILE A 91 -2.11 -9.07 -24.65
CA ILE A 91 -0.96 -9.50 -23.82
C ILE A 91 -0.86 -11.02 -23.94
N LYS A 92 0.32 -11.54 -24.26
CA LYS A 92 0.62 -12.97 -24.15
C LYS A 92 1.47 -13.23 -22.91
N ALA A 93 0.88 -13.83 -21.91
CA ALA A 93 1.52 -14.13 -20.64
C ALA A 93 1.87 -15.62 -20.58
N TYR A 94 3.14 -15.93 -20.33
CA TYR A 94 3.63 -17.29 -20.10
C TYR A 94 4.05 -17.40 -18.65
N MET A 95 3.35 -18.24 -17.90
CA MET A 95 3.61 -18.45 -16.49
C MET A 95 4.52 -19.65 -16.29
N ARG A 96 5.50 -19.49 -15.41
CA ARG A 96 6.43 -20.56 -15.03
C ARG A 96 5.90 -21.23 -13.76
N MET A 97 5.96 -22.56 -13.71
CA MET A 97 5.69 -23.29 -12.48
C MET A 97 6.65 -22.81 -11.38
N GLU A 98 6.08 -22.53 -10.22
CA GLU A 98 6.88 -22.20 -9.05
C GLU A 98 7.75 -23.41 -8.69
N ALA A 99 9.08 -23.23 -8.79
CA ALA A 99 9.98 -24.26 -8.31
C ALA A 99 9.71 -24.42 -6.81
N THR A 100 9.39 -25.64 -6.41
CA THR A 100 9.27 -25.99 -4.98
C THR A 100 10.69 -26.03 -4.41
N GLU A 101 11.37 -24.89 -4.38
CA GLU A 101 12.50 -24.73 -3.48
C GLU A 101 11.91 -24.77 -2.06
N LEU A 102 11.88 -25.96 -1.53
CA LEU A 102 11.95 -26.13 -0.09
C LEU A 102 13.30 -25.55 0.28
N ASP A 103 13.37 -24.21 0.46
CA ASP A 103 14.41 -23.65 1.32
C ASP A 103 14.43 -24.59 2.52
N GLU A 104 15.53 -25.31 2.68
CA GLU A 104 15.75 -26.17 3.83
C GLU A 104 15.74 -25.23 5.05
N VAL A 105 14.51 -24.90 5.46
CA VAL A 105 14.30 -24.29 6.77
C VAL A 105 14.72 -25.42 7.71
N VAL A 106 15.96 -25.34 8.16
CA VAL A 106 16.46 -26.18 9.25
C VAL A 106 15.43 -25.98 10.38
N ILE A 107 14.49 -26.91 10.43
CA ILE A 107 13.54 -27.01 11.53
C ILE A 107 14.40 -27.42 12.72
N THR A 108 15.05 -26.43 13.36
CA THR A 108 15.59 -26.65 14.67
C THR A 108 14.40 -27.02 15.54
N ASN A 109 14.43 -28.21 16.09
CA ASN A 109 13.35 -28.90 16.82
C ASN A 109 12.83 -28.15 18.07
N LYS A 110 13.17 -26.86 18.25
CA LYS A 110 12.65 -25.98 19.30
C LYS A 110 12.59 -24.55 18.79
N SER A 111 11.45 -24.18 18.19
CA SER A 111 11.15 -22.76 17.99
C SER A 111 11.03 -22.06 19.36
N LEU A 112 11.66 -20.91 19.52
CA LEU A 112 11.61 -20.09 20.75
C LEU A 112 10.17 -19.69 21.11
N PHE A 113 9.31 -19.50 20.11
CA PHE A 113 7.92 -19.11 20.26
C PHE A 113 6.98 -20.10 19.59
N SER A 114 5.83 -20.32 20.20
CA SER A 114 4.78 -21.15 19.60
C SER A 114 4.18 -20.50 18.35
N ARG A 115 3.65 -21.32 17.43
CA ARG A 115 2.91 -20.80 16.28
C ARG A 115 1.77 -19.86 16.67
N ALA A 116 1.07 -20.14 17.76
CA ALA A 116 -0.04 -19.33 18.24
C ALA A 116 0.41 -17.91 18.66
N GLU A 117 1.54 -17.79 19.33
CA GLU A 117 2.13 -16.51 19.72
C GLU A 117 2.59 -15.72 18.48
N MET A 118 3.31 -16.37 17.58
CA MET A 118 3.74 -15.74 16.31
C MET A 118 2.56 -15.30 15.45
N LEU A 119 1.51 -16.09 15.34
CA LEU A 119 0.30 -15.76 14.59
C LEU A 119 -0.47 -14.58 15.20
N LYS A 120 -0.47 -14.46 16.51
CA LYS A 120 -1.04 -13.29 17.20
C LYS A 120 -0.33 -12.01 16.79
N VAL A 121 1.01 -12.02 16.77
CA VAL A 121 1.81 -10.87 16.32
C VAL A 121 1.60 -10.62 14.85
N PHE A 122 1.59 -11.67 14.01
CA PHE A 122 1.32 -11.53 12.58
C PHE A 122 0.00 -10.81 12.33
N ARG A 123 -1.09 -11.23 12.97
CA ARG A 123 -2.41 -10.57 12.83
C ARG A 123 -2.34 -9.10 13.22
N GLN A 124 -1.68 -8.77 14.33
CA GLN A 124 -1.56 -7.39 14.78
C GLN A 124 -0.75 -6.50 13.85
N GLN A 125 0.36 -7.02 13.31
CA GLN A 125 1.26 -6.25 12.47
C GLN A 125 0.84 -6.24 10.99
N PHE A 126 0.05 -7.21 10.56
CA PHE A 126 -0.45 -7.32 9.19
C PHE A 126 -1.86 -6.71 9.03
N LEU A 127 -2.81 -7.09 9.88
CA LEU A 127 -4.19 -6.59 9.79
C LEU A 127 -4.38 -5.25 10.50
N GLY A 128 -3.59 -4.98 11.55
CA GLY A 128 -3.75 -3.83 12.43
C GLY A 128 -4.63 -4.10 13.63
N VAL A 129 -4.61 -3.14 14.57
CA VAL A 129 -5.35 -3.18 15.84
C VAL A 129 -6.49 -2.15 15.91
N THR A 130 -6.68 -1.39 14.85
CA THR A 130 -7.79 -0.45 14.71
C THR A 130 -9.14 -1.18 14.68
N ARG A 131 -10.24 -0.44 14.69
CA ARG A 131 -11.58 -1.03 14.54
C ARG A 131 -11.73 -1.80 13.22
N ALA A 132 -11.15 -1.29 12.13
CA ALA A 132 -11.17 -1.96 10.84
C ALA A 132 -10.27 -3.21 10.85
N GLY A 133 -9.01 -3.08 11.30
CA GLY A 133 -8.07 -4.20 11.42
C GLY A 133 -8.60 -5.32 12.31
N SER A 134 -9.13 -4.98 13.49
CA SER A 134 -9.70 -5.96 14.43
C SER A 134 -10.96 -6.66 13.92
N SER A 135 -11.65 -6.08 12.92
CA SER A 135 -12.82 -6.69 12.27
C SER A 135 -12.43 -7.68 11.18
N CYS A 136 -11.16 -7.72 10.80
CA CYS A 136 -10.65 -8.58 9.75
C CYS A 136 -10.50 -10.03 10.23
N ARG A 137 -10.68 -10.95 9.31
CA ARG A 137 -10.41 -12.38 9.50
C ARG A 137 -9.63 -12.90 8.30
N ILE A 138 -8.55 -13.60 8.56
CA ILE A 138 -7.84 -14.36 7.53
C ILE A 138 -8.54 -15.73 7.41
N GLU A 139 -8.87 -16.13 6.18
CA GLU A 139 -9.55 -17.39 5.94
C GLU A 139 -8.61 -18.59 5.88
N ASN A 140 -7.41 -18.35 5.38
CA ASN A 140 -6.40 -19.38 5.12
C ASN A 140 -5.14 -19.23 5.98
N GLU A 141 -5.30 -19.00 7.26
CA GLU A 141 -4.17 -18.86 8.21
C GLU A 141 -3.24 -20.09 8.24
N SER A 142 -3.78 -21.27 7.94
CA SER A 142 -2.99 -22.50 7.84
C SER A 142 -1.93 -22.46 6.75
N ASP A 143 -2.16 -21.69 5.68
CA ASP A 143 -1.24 -21.54 4.56
C ASP A 143 -0.05 -20.60 4.87
N ILE A 144 -0.13 -19.84 5.98
CA ILE A 144 0.91 -18.91 6.38
C ILE A 144 1.98 -19.66 7.16
N TYR A 145 3.18 -19.70 6.65
CA TYR A 145 4.35 -20.22 7.36
C TYR A 145 4.98 -19.10 8.19
N LEU A 146 5.13 -19.32 9.51
CA LEU A 146 5.70 -18.37 10.46
C LEU A 146 6.96 -18.97 11.10
N TYR A 147 8.02 -18.19 11.15
CA TYR A 147 9.26 -18.58 11.83
C TYR A 147 9.94 -17.37 12.46
N TYR A 148 10.69 -17.64 13.54
CA TYR A 148 11.46 -16.64 14.26
C TYR A 148 12.95 -16.89 14.07
N ASP A 149 13.64 -15.89 13.50
CA ASP A 149 15.10 -15.90 13.34
C ASP A 149 15.72 -15.35 14.64
N GLU A 150 16.25 -16.22 15.49
CA GLU A 150 16.81 -15.86 16.78
C GLU A 150 18.08 -15.01 16.66
N ASN A 151 18.87 -15.20 15.59
CA ASN A 151 20.11 -14.45 15.38
C ASN A 151 19.82 -12.99 14.98
N LYS A 152 18.73 -12.78 14.24
CA LYS A 152 18.29 -11.46 13.79
C LYS A 152 17.23 -10.83 14.70
N HIS A 153 16.77 -11.54 15.72
CA HIS A 153 15.65 -11.13 16.56
C HIS A 153 14.42 -10.75 15.73
N MET A 154 14.01 -11.60 14.80
CA MET A 154 13.07 -11.25 13.76
C MET A 154 12.00 -12.32 13.55
N LEU A 155 10.73 -11.93 13.63
CA LEU A 155 9.62 -12.75 13.18
C LEU A 155 9.42 -12.54 11.68
N LYS A 156 9.33 -13.63 10.94
CA LYS A 156 9.09 -13.64 9.50
C LYS A 156 7.87 -14.48 9.14
N ALA A 157 7.25 -14.15 8.00
CA ALA A 157 6.17 -14.93 7.42
C ALA A 157 6.41 -15.16 5.93
N LYS A 158 6.01 -16.33 5.44
CA LYS A 158 5.92 -16.69 4.02
C LYS A 158 4.52 -17.26 3.74
N CYS A 159 4.00 -17.05 2.56
CA CYS A 159 2.75 -17.67 2.12
C CYS A 159 2.81 -17.87 0.61
N SER A 160 2.70 -19.11 0.15
CA SER A 160 2.71 -19.46 -1.27
C SER A 160 1.39 -19.20 -1.99
N LYS A 161 0.32 -18.99 -1.22
CA LYS A 161 -1.02 -18.66 -1.73
C LYS A 161 -1.38 -17.25 -1.29
N PRO A 162 -2.23 -16.53 -2.04
CA PRO A 162 -2.74 -15.24 -1.59
C PRO A 162 -3.40 -15.36 -0.22
N ILE A 163 -3.05 -14.48 0.72
CA ILE A 163 -3.72 -14.37 2.00
C ILE A 163 -5.11 -13.79 1.76
N ARG A 164 -6.16 -14.53 2.12
CA ARG A 164 -7.55 -14.11 1.95
C ARG A 164 -8.05 -13.46 3.24
N VAL A 165 -8.31 -12.14 3.17
CA VAL A 165 -8.78 -11.35 4.29
C VAL A 165 -10.22 -10.90 4.06
N ILE A 166 -11.11 -11.22 4.98
CA ILE A 166 -12.47 -10.67 5.03
C ILE A 166 -12.47 -9.46 5.96
N ASN A 167 -12.65 -8.27 5.39
CA ASN A 167 -12.82 -7.05 6.15
C ASN A 167 -14.31 -6.75 6.37
N LYS A 168 -14.82 -7.10 7.54
CA LYS A 168 -16.23 -6.93 7.87
C LYS A 168 -16.62 -5.46 8.09
N TYR A 169 -15.66 -4.61 8.46
CA TYR A 169 -15.91 -3.20 8.73
C TYR A 169 -15.98 -2.39 7.44
N LEU A 170 -14.97 -2.50 6.57
CA LEU A 170 -14.92 -1.78 5.30
C LEU A 170 -15.69 -2.49 4.17
N LYS A 171 -16.14 -3.74 4.40
CA LYS A 171 -16.87 -4.54 3.41
C LYS A 171 -16.05 -4.81 2.15
N TYR A 172 -14.80 -5.22 2.33
CA TYR A 172 -13.95 -5.74 1.26
C TYR A 172 -13.50 -7.16 1.57
N ASN A 173 -13.46 -8.01 0.56
CA ASN A 173 -12.62 -9.19 0.55
C ASN A 173 -11.30 -8.78 -0.10
N ILE A 174 -10.18 -9.05 0.57
CA ILE A 174 -8.84 -8.66 0.14
C ILE A 174 -8.05 -9.93 -0.17
N PHE A 175 -7.43 -9.97 -1.34
CA PHE A 175 -6.44 -10.96 -1.70
C PHE A 175 -5.07 -10.28 -1.63
N PHE A 176 -4.18 -10.80 -0.79
CA PHE A 176 -2.86 -10.24 -0.57
C PHE A 176 -1.80 -11.27 -0.91
N ASN A 177 -1.08 -11.07 -2.01
CA ASN A 177 0.10 -11.87 -2.34
C ASN A 177 1.28 -11.36 -1.53
N LEU A 178 1.64 -12.08 -0.48
CA LEU A 178 2.70 -11.70 0.44
C LEU A 178 4.07 -11.94 -0.22
N VAL A 179 4.83 -10.87 -0.41
CA VAL A 179 6.23 -10.92 -0.88
C VAL A 179 7.17 -10.97 0.33
N GLU A 180 6.92 -10.12 1.32
CA GLU A 180 7.76 -10.03 2.51
C GLU A 180 6.93 -9.66 3.73
N PHE A 181 7.31 -10.22 4.88
CA PHE A 181 6.79 -9.82 6.19
C PHE A 181 7.88 -10.02 7.24
N GLU A 182 8.19 -8.95 7.95
CA GLU A 182 9.21 -8.93 8.98
C GLU A 182 8.79 -8.06 10.16
N VAL A 183 9.02 -8.57 11.38
CA VAL A 183 8.93 -7.79 12.61
C VAL A 183 10.23 -7.94 13.35
N GLN A 184 10.99 -6.85 13.46
CA GLN A 184 12.29 -6.83 14.12
C GLN A 184 12.18 -6.34 15.55
N TYR A 185 12.91 -7.00 16.45
CA TYR A 185 12.97 -6.71 17.86
C TYR A 185 14.38 -6.33 18.32
N LYS A 186 14.49 -5.71 19.49
CA LYS A 186 15.79 -5.37 20.13
C LYS A 186 16.47 -6.59 20.75
N VAL A 187 15.68 -7.56 21.16
CA VAL A 187 16.06 -8.81 21.81
C VAL A 187 15.15 -9.94 21.34
N ASN A 188 15.44 -11.18 21.64
CA ASN A 188 14.55 -12.31 21.38
C ASN A 188 13.26 -12.18 22.19
N SER A 189 12.22 -11.61 21.55
CA SER A 189 10.93 -11.32 22.16
C SER A 189 9.86 -11.19 21.08
N LEU A 190 8.59 -11.33 21.47
CA LEU A 190 7.42 -10.95 20.67
C LEU A 190 6.64 -9.78 21.31
N ASP A 191 7.17 -9.20 22.40
CA ASP A 191 6.54 -8.07 23.08
C ASP A 191 6.75 -6.78 22.30
N PHE A 192 5.65 -6.04 22.12
CA PHE A 192 5.62 -4.75 21.40
C PHE A 192 6.65 -3.74 21.95
N ASN A 193 6.91 -3.74 23.25
CA ASN A 193 7.88 -2.82 23.88
C ASN A 193 9.33 -3.01 23.39
N TYR A 194 9.65 -4.18 22.88
CA TYR A 194 10.95 -4.48 22.27
C TYR A 194 10.94 -4.40 20.75
N MET A 195 9.79 -4.13 20.13
CA MET A 195 9.70 -3.99 18.68
C MET A 195 10.46 -2.74 18.21
N ARG A 196 11.27 -2.89 17.18
CA ARG A 196 11.96 -1.79 16.48
C ARG A 196 11.14 -1.29 15.32
N GLN A 197 10.75 -2.22 14.46
CA GLN A 197 9.99 -1.94 13.25
C GLN A 197 9.19 -3.16 12.80
N SER A 198 8.16 -2.93 12.04
CA SER A 198 7.47 -3.95 11.26
C SER A 198 7.37 -3.52 9.81
N PHE A 199 7.57 -4.46 8.91
CA PHE A 199 7.51 -4.24 7.47
C PHE A 199 6.74 -5.37 6.81
N TYR A 200 5.96 -5.05 5.80
CA TYR A 200 5.38 -6.03 4.91
C TYR A 200 5.26 -5.44 3.51
N ALA A 201 5.40 -6.28 2.51
CA ALA A 201 5.24 -5.93 1.10
C ALA A 201 4.48 -7.03 0.37
N GLY A 202 3.75 -6.65 -0.65
CA GLY A 202 2.98 -7.56 -1.48
C GLY A 202 2.10 -6.81 -2.46
N THR A 203 1.34 -7.56 -3.24
CA THR A 203 0.33 -7.02 -4.16
C THR A 203 -1.07 -7.35 -3.67
N THR A 204 -2.03 -6.48 -3.95
CA THR A 204 -3.38 -6.58 -3.41
C THR A 204 -4.44 -6.48 -4.49
N SER A 205 -5.52 -7.23 -4.28
CA SER A 205 -6.76 -7.05 -5.03
C SER A 205 -7.95 -7.02 -4.07
N TYR A 206 -8.93 -6.21 -4.38
CA TYR A 206 -10.11 -6.01 -3.54
C TYR A 206 -11.37 -6.43 -4.28
N THR A 207 -12.29 -7.06 -3.55
CA THR A 207 -13.66 -7.28 -4.01
C THR A 207 -14.60 -6.54 -3.09
N ASP A 208 -15.36 -5.59 -3.63
CA ASP A 208 -16.41 -4.90 -2.87
C ASP A 208 -17.59 -5.83 -2.60
N VAL A 209 -17.87 -6.08 -1.33
CA VAL A 209 -19.02 -6.89 -0.88
C VAL A 209 -20.04 -6.04 -0.14
N SER A 210 -19.98 -4.72 -0.26
CA SER A 210 -20.96 -3.82 0.31
C SER A 210 -22.28 -3.88 -0.46
N LYS A 211 -23.38 -3.64 0.25
CA LYS A 211 -24.72 -3.48 -0.35
C LYS A 211 -25.10 -2.01 -0.31
N LYS A 212 -25.41 -1.40 -1.47
CA LYS A 212 -25.99 -0.04 -1.59
C LYS A 212 -25.38 0.99 -0.63
N GLY A 213 -24.05 1.20 -0.70
CA GLY A 213 -23.39 2.23 0.10
C GLY A 213 -23.32 1.96 1.61
N SER A 214 -23.61 0.73 2.05
CA SER A 214 -23.63 0.37 3.48
C SER A 214 -22.28 0.51 4.21
N ALA A 215 -21.18 0.74 3.49
CA ALA A 215 -19.85 0.94 4.02
C ALA A 215 -19.30 2.37 3.81
N ASP A 216 -19.98 3.24 3.07
CA ASP A 216 -19.43 4.53 2.62
C ASP A 216 -18.95 5.42 3.77
N LYS A 217 -19.76 5.58 4.81
CA LYS A 217 -19.36 6.34 5.99
C LYS A 217 -18.06 5.81 6.61
N ARG A 218 -17.91 4.48 6.73
CA ARG A 218 -16.74 3.85 7.34
C ARG A 218 -15.50 3.95 6.43
N ARG A 219 -15.70 3.84 5.12
CA ARG A 219 -14.63 4.05 4.12
C ARG A 219 -14.19 5.51 4.11
N LYS A 220 -15.13 6.44 4.18
CA LYS A 220 -14.82 7.86 4.36
C LYS A 220 -14.00 8.12 5.63
N GLU A 221 -14.39 7.52 6.76
CA GLU A 221 -13.63 7.62 8.02
C GLU A 221 -12.23 7.00 7.92
N ALA A 222 -12.06 5.90 7.17
CA ALA A 222 -10.77 5.25 6.93
C ALA A 222 -9.89 6.08 5.99
N TYR A 223 -10.47 6.70 4.96
CA TYR A 223 -9.75 7.59 4.05
C TYR A 223 -9.23 8.83 4.79
N LEU A 224 -10.09 9.49 5.58
CA LEU A 224 -9.77 10.73 6.26
C LEU A 224 -8.63 10.55 7.28
N GLY A 225 -7.47 11.15 7.01
CA GLY A 225 -6.26 11.06 7.82
C GLY A 225 -5.34 9.90 7.43
N SER A 226 -5.65 9.15 6.38
CA SER A 226 -4.76 8.13 5.81
C SER A 226 -3.57 8.76 5.09
N VAL A 227 -2.58 7.94 4.73
CA VAL A 227 -1.43 8.36 3.91
C VAL A 227 -1.91 8.86 2.55
N THR A 228 -2.83 8.14 1.88
CA THR A 228 -3.40 8.56 0.58
C THR A 228 -4.09 9.92 0.66
N HIS A 229 -4.87 10.16 1.72
CA HIS A 229 -5.48 11.47 1.94
C HIS A 229 -4.43 12.57 2.10
N PHE A 230 -3.38 12.31 2.85
CA PHE A 230 -2.28 13.25 3.05
C PHE A 230 -1.51 13.53 1.75
N MET A 231 -1.21 12.51 0.95
CA MET A 231 -0.55 12.68 -0.34
C MET A 231 -1.41 13.50 -1.32
N ASN A 232 -2.72 13.25 -1.36
CA ASN A 232 -3.64 14.05 -2.15
C ASN A 232 -3.71 15.51 -1.67
N THR A 233 -3.59 15.75 -0.36
CA THR A 233 -3.49 17.12 0.19
C THR A 233 -2.25 17.83 -0.29
N ILE A 234 -1.08 17.18 -0.30
CA ILE A 234 0.16 17.73 -0.85
C ILE A 234 -0.01 18.04 -2.34
N LYS A 235 -0.50 17.08 -3.11
CA LYS A 235 -0.68 17.16 -4.56
C LYS A 235 -1.54 18.36 -4.97
N HIS A 236 -2.67 18.56 -4.28
CA HIS A 236 -3.62 19.61 -4.59
C HIS A 236 -3.40 20.90 -3.80
N ASN A 237 -2.37 20.97 -2.97
CA ASN A 237 -2.07 22.09 -2.08
C ASN A 237 -3.29 22.54 -1.23
N SER A 238 -4.11 21.55 -0.79
CA SER A 238 -5.40 21.78 -0.13
C SER A 238 -5.31 21.67 1.40
N TRP A 239 -4.28 22.21 2.00
CA TRP A 239 -3.94 22.09 3.43
C TRP A 239 -5.05 22.55 4.37
N GLU A 240 -5.63 23.72 4.10
CA GLU A 240 -6.68 24.30 4.93
C GLU A 240 -7.99 23.52 4.83
N ASP A 241 -8.42 23.20 3.62
CA ASP A 241 -9.66 22.45 3.36
C ASP A 241 -9.61 21.06 3.97
N GLN A 242 -8.45 20.38 3.84
CA GLN A 242 -8.23 19.05 4.37
C GLN A 242 -7.76 19.04 5.83
N LYS A 243 -7.57 20.23 6.42
CA LYS A 243 -7.21 20.44 7.83
C LYS A 243 -5.96 19.70 8.28
N PHE A 244 -4.95 19.61 7.40
CA PHE A 244 -3.63 19.11 7.76
C PHE A 244 -2.73 20.27 8.21
N THR A 245 -2.06 20.05 9.33
CA THR A 245 -1.03 20.95 9.84
C THR A 245 0.27 20.19 10.01
N ILE A 246 1.37 20.74 9.51
CA ILE A 246 2.72 20.22 9.73
C ILE A 246 3.36 20.94 10.89
N TYR A 247 3.98 20.18 11.78
CA TYR A 247 4.78 20.69 12.87
C TYR A 247 6.23 20.23 12.69
N VAL A 248 7.15 21.15 12.84
CA VAL A 248 8.58 20.87 12.93
C VAL A 248 9.03 21.32 14.31
N ASP A 249 9.61 20.42 15.08
CA ASP A 249 10.02 20.68 16.47
C ASP A 249 8.93 21.40 17.31
N ARG A 250 7.68 20.88 17.23
CA ARG A 250 6.49 21.39 17.95
C ARG A 250 5.99 22.76 17.48
N VAL A 251 6.61 23.37 16.46
CA VAL A 251 6.16 24.63 15.88
C VAL A 251 5.35 24.34 14.62
N GLY A 252 4.13 24.88 14.56
CA GLY A 252 3.31 24.82 13.34
C GLY A 252 3.95 25.61 12.23
N VAL A 253 4.10 25.00 11.04
CA VAL A 253 4.81 25.61 9.91
C VAL A 253 3.93 25.67 8.67
N ARG A 254 4.25 26.58 7.76
CA ARG A 254 3.62 26.62 6.43
C ARG A 254 4.23 25.52 5.56
N PRO A 255 3.45 24.55 5.09
CA PRO A 255 3.98 23.40 4.35
C PRO A 255 4.82 23.78 3.14
N ASN A 256 4.41 24.78 2.39
CA ASN A 256 5.08 25.25 1.16
C ASN A 256 6.51 25.80 1.41
N ASN A 257 6.89 26.11 2.64
CA ASN A 257 8.26 26.48 2.97
C ASN A 257 9.19 25.24 3.01
N TYR A 258 8.61 24.05 3.23
CA TYR A 258 9.35 22.81 3.41
C TYR A 258 9.17 21.83 2.26
N LEU A 259 8.05 21.91 1.55
CA LEU A 259 7.71 21.03 0.45
C LEU A 259 7.53 21.84 -0.83
N ALA A 260 8.48 21.73 -1.75
CA ALA A 260 8.37 22.32 -3.08
C ALA A 260 7.70 21.30 -4.01
N VAL A 261 6.51 21.64 -4.49
CA VAL A 261 5.69 20.79 -5.35
C VAL A 261 5.76 21.27 -6.78
N SER A 262 5.98 20.34 -7.72
CA SER A 262 6.03 20.63 -9.16
C SER A 262 5.53 19.43 -9.96
N ASP A 263 5.11 19.64 -11.22
CA ASP A 263 4.79 18.55 -12.15
C ASP A 263 6.08 17.92 -12.71
N SER A 264 6.06 16.62 -12.92
CA SER A 264 7.15 15.87 -13.53
C SER A 264 6.61 14.62 -14.24
N LEU A 265 6.45 14.70 -15.56
CA LEU A 265 6.02 13.57 -16.41
C LEU A 265 4.69 12.93 -15.96
N GLY A 266 3.72 13.76 -15.57
CA GLY A 266 2.41 13.31 -15.09
C GLY A 266 2.39 12.85 -13.63
N LEU A 267 3.53 12.95 -12.92
CA LEU A 267 3.62 12.74 -11.48
C LEU A 267 3.81 14.08 -10.77
N THR A 268 3.33 14.19 -9.56
CA THR A 268 3.62 15.33 -8.70
C THR A 268 4.94 15.09 -7.99
N LYS A 269 5.98 15.82 -8.39
CA LYS A 269 7.29 15.79 -7.72
C LYS A 269 7.25 16.66 -6.47
N VAL A 270 7.66 16.08 -5.35
CA VAL A 270 7.80 16.79 -4.07
C VAL A 270 9.26 16.78 -3.66
N LYS A 271 9.85 17.97 -3.59
CA LYS A 271 11.23 18.15 -3.10
C LYS A 271 11.20 18.79 -1.72
N ILE A 272 11.99 18.22 -0.81
CA ILE A 272 12.08 18.66 0.57
C ILE A 272 13.15 19.75 0.68
N ASN A 273 12.79 20.89 1.25
CA ASN A 273 13.74 21.95 1.58
C ASN A 273 14.44 21.62 2.91
N THR A 274 15.52 20.86 2.84
CA THR A 274 16.30 20.43 4.00
C THR A 274 16.93 21.60 4.74
N VAL A 275 17.34 22.66 4.03
CA VAL A 275 17.92 23.86 4.63
C VAL A 275 16.89 24.58 5.52
N ALA A 276 15.64 24.70 5.06
CA ALA A 276 14.58 25.29 5.87
C ALA A 276 14.25 24.43 7.10
N LEU A 277 14.29 23.12 6.97
CA LEU A 277 14.10 22.18 8.08
C LEU A 277 15.21 22.31 9.12
N GLU A 278 16.47 22.34 8.69
CA GLU A 278 17.64 22.48 9.56
C GLU A 278 17.69 23.83 10.27
N ALA A 279 17.27 24.92 9.59
CA ALA A 279 17.22 26.25 10.17
C ALA A 279 16.18 26.41 11.29
N THR A 280 15.15 25.52 11.31
CA THR A 280 14.08 25.57 12.31
C THR A 280 14.45 24.79 13.58
N LEU A 281 15.53 24.00 13.54
CA LEU A 281 15.97 23.22 14.70
C LEU A 281 16.67 24.10 15.74
N PRO A 282 16.44 23.89 17.05
CA PRO A 282 17.29 24.45 18.05
C PRO A 282 18.72 23.96 17.85
N LYS A 283 19.68 24.90 17.76
CA LYS A 283 21.11 24.57 17.74
C LYS A 283 21.45 23.97 19.10
N ILE A 284 21.47 22.66 19.20
CA ILE A 284 21.93 21.96 20.41
C ILE A 284 23.45 22.06 20.39
N GLU A 285 24.02 22.96 21.17
CA GLU A 285 25.45 22.97 21.46
C GLU A 285 25.78 21.74 22.32
N TYR A 286 26.36 20.72 21.73
CA TYR A 286 26.89 19.59 22.47
C TYR A 286 28.11 20.04 23.27
N LYS A 287 28.00 20.09 24.59
CA LYS A 287 29.19 20.20 25.44
C LYS A 287 30.06 18.97 25.19
N ALA A 288 31.29 19.21 24.77
CA ALA A 288 32.28 18.17 24.56
C ALA A 288 32.45 17.33 25.83
N GLY A 289 32.13 16.04 25.76
CA GLY A 289 32.30 15.10 26.90
C GLY A 289 31.40 13.86 26.86
N LEU A 290 30.35 13.84 26.08
CA LEU A 290 29.51 12.64 25.88
C LEU A 290 29.94 11.96 24.56
N GLY A 291 30.31 10.70 24.64
CA GLY A 291 30.87 9.91 23.54
C GLY A 291 30.14 10.05 22.21
N LYS A 292 30.87 9.86 21.12
CA LYS A 292 30.37 9.93 19.73
C LYS A 292 29.08 9.13 19.61
N ILE A 293 27.97 9.85 19.35
CA ILE A 293 26.73 9.21 18.90
C ILE A 293 27.04 8.54 17.57
N PRO A 294 26.74 7.25 17.36
CA PRO A 294 26.96 6.61 16.07
C PRO A 294 26.28 7.43 14.97
N GLU A 295 27.02 7.73 13.88
CA GLU A 295 26.44 8.34 12.69
C GLU A 295 25.28 7.46 12.22
N GLN A 296 24.07 7.97 12.39
CA GLN A 296 22.90 7.33 11.78
C GLN A 296 22.95 7.59 10.27
N PRO A 297 22.62 6.60 9.44
CA PRO A 297 22.59 6.81 8.00
C PRO A 297 21.71 7.99 7.65
N ASN A 298 22.11 8.76 6.66
CA ASN A 298 21.61 10.03 6.12
C ASN A 298 20.08 10.22 6.05
N PHE A 299 19.40 10.15 7.18
CA PHE A 299 18.01 10.56 7.29
C PHE A 299 17.97 12.06 7.60
N THR A 300 16.99 12.76 7.06
CA THR A 300 16.70 14.09 7.59
C THR A 300 16.48 13.93 9.08
N LYS A 301 17.34 14.52 9.86
CA LYS A 301 17.42 14.35 11.32
C LYS A 301 16.19 14.87 12.09
N VAL A 302 15.17 15.32 11.35
CA VAL A 302 14.00 16.00 11.91
C VAL A 302 12.73 15.21 11.63
N PRO A 303 12.11 14.63 12.64
CA PRO A 303 10.77 14.10 12.48
C PRO A 303 9.79 15.24 12.24
N VAL A 304 9.07 15.19 11.13
CA VAL A 304 7.96 16.08 10.87
C VAL A 304 6.70 15.47 11.45
N SER A 305 6.09 16.12 12.42
CA SER A 305 4.81 15.69 12.95
C SER A 305 3.68 16.25 12.09
N ILE A 306 2.74 15.38 11.71
CA ILE A 306 1.57 15.73 10.91
C ILE A 306 0.35 15.61 11.79
N LEU A 307 -0.37 16.70 12.01
CA LEU A 307 -1.64 16.69 12.72
C LEU A 307 -2.76 16.99 11.73
N ARG A 308 -3.65 16.01 11.49
CA ARG A 308 -4.72 16.22 10.54
C ARG A 308 -5.80 17.16 11.05
N ASN A 309 -6.33 16.95 12.21
CA ASN A 309 -7.44 17.72 12.75
C ASN A 309 -7.26 17.80 14.25
N LEU A 310 -7.24 19.00 14.79
CA LEU A 310 -7.15 19.23 16.22
C LEU A 310 -8.31 18.55 16.98
N ASP A 311 -9.50 18.51 16.36
CA ASP A 311 -10.70 17.93 16.97
C ASP A 311 -10.63 16.39 17.08
N THR A 312 -9.87 15.71 16.20
CA THR A 312 -9.77 14.24 16.21
C THR A 312 -8.58 13.72 16.99
N GLY A 313 -7.62 14.58 17.33
CA GLY A 313 -6.37 14.20 18.01
C GLY A 313 -5.48 13.22 17.23
N LYS A 314 -5.79 12.94 15.95
CA LYS A 314 -5.00 12.03 15.11
C LYS A 314 -3.67 12.68 14.74
N GLN A 315 -2.61 12.23 15.38
CA GLN A 315 -1.25 12.69 15.15
C GLN A 315 -0.39 11.60 14.53
N SER A 316 0.41 11.99 13.55
CA SER A 316 1.37 11.12 12.87
C SER A 316 2.74 11.76 12.87
N GLY A 317 3.78 10.95 12.91
CA GLY A 317 5.14 11.37 12.58
C GLY A 317 5.47 10.93 11.16
N MET A 318 6.24 11.76 10.45
CA MET A 318 6.76 11.44 9.13
C MET A 318 8.26 11.73 9.12
N ASN A 319 9.05 10.76 8.67
CA ASN A 319 10.47 10.90 8.42
C ASN A 319 10.73 10.80 6.93
N PHE A 320 11.50 11.74 6.40
CA PHE A 320 11.97 11.70 5.02
C PHE A 320 13.24 10.86 4.94
N LEU A 321 13.23 9.84 4.09
CA LEU A 321 14.39 8.97 3.85
C LEU A 321 15.13 9.38 2.57
N THR A 322 14.49 10.22 1.75
CA THR A 322 15.04 10.87 0.55
C THR A 322 14.70 12.35 0.56
N ASP A 323 15.39 13.16 -0.23
CA ASP A 323 15.09 14.58 -0.41
C ASP A 323 14.00 14.85 -1.46
N THR A 324 13.60 13.81 -2.19
CA THR A 324 12.62 13.90 -3.27
C THR A 324 11.79 12.64 -3.32
N PHE A 325 10.48 12.81 -3.50
CA PHE A 325 9.56 11.72 -3.81
C PHE A 325 8.50 12.21 -4.80
N TYR A 326 7.73 11.27 -5.36
CA TYR A 326 6.71 11.55 -6.36
C TYR A 326 5.36 11.03 -5.87
N ILE A 327 4.28 11.72 -6.25
CA ILE A 327 2.91 11.29 -5.96
C ILE A 327 2.21 11.11 -7.30
N ASP A 328 1.55 9.96 -7.48
CA ASP A 328 0.76 9.67 -8.67
C ASP A 328 -0.63 10.32 -8.63
N GLU A 329 -1.43 10.03 -9.66
CA GLU A 329 -2.80 10.55 -9.75
C GLU A 329 -3.74 10.02 -8.67
N ASN A 330 -3.44 8.87 -8.08
CA ASN A 330 -4.26 8.19 -7.07
C ASN A 330 -3.79 8.47 -5.62
N GLY A 331 -2.73 9.28 -5.44
CA GLY A 331 -2.17 9.58 -4.13
C GLY A 331 -1.25 8.49 -3.58
N LEU A 332 -0.71 7.64 -4.45
CA LEU A 332 0.39 6.73 -4.09
C LEU A 332 1.71 7.47 -4.26
N TYR A 333 2.67 7.22 -3.37
CA TYR A 333 3.99 7.85 -3.45
C TYR A 333 5.10 6.88 -3.85
N LEU A 334 6.10 7.40 -4.55
CA LEU A 334 7.23 6.67 -5.10
C LEU A 334 8.55 7.39 -4.79
N PRO A 335 9.65 6.68 -4.50
CA PRO A 335 9.70 5.24 -4.18
C PRO A 335 9.06 4.95 -2.82
N ILE A 336 8.59 3.72 -2.61
CA ILE A 336 7.93 3.28 -1.35
C ILE A 336 8.82 3.54 -0.13
N GLY A 337 10.14 3.41 -0.28
CA GLY A 337 11.12 3.68 0.77
C GLY A 337 11.44 5.17 1.01
N ALA A 338 10.77 6.12 0.34
CA ALA A 338 11.07 7.55 0.49
C ALA A 338 10.61 8.13 1.83
N LEU A 339 9.57 7.56 2.41
CA LEU A 339 8.90 8.08 3.61
C LEU A 339 8.70 6.96 4.64
N MET A 340 8.84 7.30 5.91
CA MET A 340 8.49 6.42 7.02
C MET A 340 7.48 7.14 7.92
N PHE A 341 6.36 6.47 8.20
CA PHE A 341 5.30 6.99 9.05
C PHE A 341 5.30 6.32 10.42
N SER A 342 4.96 7.11 11.44
CA SER A 342 4.70 6.66 12.81
C SER A 342 3.39 7.24 13.32
N GLY A 343 3.04 6.93 14.56
CA GLY A 343 1.77 7.39 15.14
C GLY A 343 0.56 6.82 14.41
N TYR A 344 -0.46 7.65 14.16
CA TYR A 344 -1.72 7.20 13.55
C TYR A 344 -1.49 6.56 12.16
N MET A 345 -0.82 7.26 11.23
CA MET A 345 -0.56 6.71 9.89
C MET A 345 0.30 5.45 9.93
N GLY A 346 1.29 5.38 10.82
CA GLY A 346 2.12 4.19 11.01
C GLY A 346 1.37 3.00 11.62
N SER A 347 0.25 3.24 12.29
CA SER A 347 -0.61 2.19 12.85
C SER A 347 -1.61 1.60 11.84
N LEU A 348 -1.83 2.27 10.71
CA LEU A 348 -2.71 1.78 9.65
C LEU A 348 -2.05 0.59 8.95
N LYS A 349 -2.80 -0.49 8.79
CA LYS A 349 -2.34 -1.76 8.22
C LYS A 349 -3.34 -2.24 7.15
N VAL A 350 -3.16 -3.47 6.65
CA VAL A 350 -4.01 -4.03 5.57
C VAL A 350 -5.50 -3.90 5.88
N GLY A 351 -5.91 -4.02 7.14
CA GLY A 351 -7.31 -3.86 7.54
C GLY A 351 -7.87 -2.44 7.44
N ASP A 352 -6.99 -1.44 7.33
CA ASP A 352 -7.37 -0.02 7.22
C ASP A 352 -7.25 0.50 5.77
N MET A 353 -6.63 -0.27 4.88
CA MET A 353 -6.39 0.14 3.51
C MET A 353 -7.69 0.18 2.71
N LEU A 354 -7.79 1.17 1.86
CA LEU A 354 -8.79 1.27 0.81
C LEU A 354 -8.16 0.95 -0.54
N PRO A 355 -8.91 0.43 -1.50
CA PRO A 355 -8.41 0.23 -2.84
C PRO A 355 -8.02 1.57 -3.49
N VAL A 356 -7.07 1.53 -4.43
CA VAL A 356 -6.54 2.70 -5.14
C VAL A 356 -7.62 3.40 -5.96
N ASP A 357 -8.59 2.63 -6.46
CA ASP A 357 -9.76 3.12 -7.20
C ASP A 357 -10.92 3.59 -6.29
N TYR A 358 -10.69 3.71 -4.97
CA TYR A 358 -11.66 4.32 -4.08
C TYR A 358 -11.75 5.83 -4.31
N VAL A 359 -12.93 6.31 -4.68
CA VAL A 359 -13.21 7.75 -4.86
C VAL A 359 -13.79 8.31 -3.56
N TYR A 360 -13.10 9.29 -2.99
CA TYR A 360 -13.59 10.03 -1.84
C TYR A 360 -14.53 11.14 -2.30
N GLU A 361 -15.78 11.06 -1.87
CA GLU A 361 -16.77 12.14 -2.04
C GLU A 361 -16.87 12.94 -0.73
N PRO A 362 -16.65 14.27 -0.76
CA PRO A 362 -16.64 15.15 0.41
C PRO A 362 -17.92 15.17 1.25
#